data_8db0041e86baa8c4ae3fdd2c965c6395
#
_entry.id   8db0041e86baa8c4ae3fdd2c965c6395
#
_cell.length_a   1.000
_cell.length_b   1.000
_cell.length_c   1.000
_cell.angle_alpha   90.00
_cell.angle_beta   90.00
_cell.angle_gamma   90.00
#
_symmetry.space_group_name_H-M   'P 1'
#
loop_
_entity.id
_entity.type
_entity.pdbx_description
1 polymer ?
#
loop_
_entity_poly.entity_id
_entity_poly.type
_entity_poly.pdbx_seq_one_letter_code
_entity_poly.pdbx_strand_id
1 'polypeptide(L)'
;MSQLEQALGHRFRRPELLQQALTHSSFARELESQTANEADAHPASQDNEQLEFLGDAVLSFVISQELFARFPEYGEGELSKLRAHIVSERELSRPARQLEIGSYLRVGRGEEKSGGRGKTTLLVDALEAVIAALYLDAGIEPAHHFIVQWILEPELKHLQELGGGRLPIMDYKSALQESAHAHGRPQPRYSVVHEQGPEHRKLFTVEVHIGGTNGNPGFICRAEGNSKKSAEQKAAQQAFERLKLEERGSAADASSPSAESSSHA
;
A
#
# COMPACT_ATOMS: atom_id res chain seq x y z
N MET A 1 -13.74 -8.08 24.41
CA MET A 1 -12.27 -7.96 24.62
C MET A 1 -11.57 -9.31 24.40
N SER A 2 -11.88 -10.39 25.12
CA SER A 2 -11.17 -11.68 24.98
C SER A 2 -11.19 -12.27 23.56
N GLN A 3 -12.28 -12.07 22.79
CA GLN A 3 -12.35 -12.51 21.38
C GLN A 3 -11.44 -11.66 20.48
N LEU A 4 -11.36 -10.35 20.71
CA LEU A 4 -10.45 -9.48 19.98
C LEU A 4 -8.99 -9.82 20.30
N GLU A 5 -8.62 -10.01 21.56
CA GLU A 5 -7.29 -10.46 21.95
C GLU A 5 -6.91 -11.80 21.31
N GLN A 6 -7.86 -12.72 21.20
CA GLN A 6 -7.65 -13.99 20.49
C GLN A 6 -7.37 -13.78 18.99
N ALA A 7 -8.11 -12.88 18.33
CA ALA A 7 -7.89 -12.53 16.93
C ALA A 7 -6.56 -11.79 16.72
N LEU A 8 -6.16 -10.94 17.68
CA LEU A 8 -4.87 -10.25 17.68
C LEU A 8 -3.69 -11.19 17.99
N GLY A 9 -3.97 -12.43 18.44
CA GLY A 9 -2.93 -13.38 18.86
C GLY A 9 -2.14 -12.93 20.10
N HIS A 10 -2.67 -11.95 20.84
CA HIS A 10 -2.00 -11.35 21.99
C HIS A 10 -2.95 -11.08 23.15
N ARG A 11 -2.55 -11.47 24.37
CA ARG A 11 -3.24 -11.11 25.59
C ARG A 11 -2.53 -9.94 26.25
N PHE A 12 -3.23 -8.81 26.38
CA PHE A 12 -2.64 -7.60 26.93
C PHE A 12 -2.30 -7.73 28.40
N ARG A 13 -1.08 -7.35 28.77
CA ARG A 13 -0.61 -7.18 30.15
C ARG A 13 -1.19 -5.91 30.75
N ARG A 14 -1.42 -4.89 29.89
CA ARG A 14 -2.01 -3.58 30.21
C ARG A 14 -3.30 -3.43 29.39
N PRO A 15 -4.42 -4.02 29.87
CA PRO A 15 -5.71 -4.00 29.15
C PRO A 15 -6.25 -2.59 28.90
N GLU A 16 -5.80 -1.61 29.70
CA GLU A 16 -6.13 -0.20 29.51
C GLU A 16 -5.65 0.36 28.17
N LEU A 17 -4.54 -0.13 27.63
CA LEU A 17 -4.07 0.27 26.29
C LEU A 17 -5.03 -0.13 25.20
N LEU A 18 -5.53 -1.38 25.23
CA LEU A 18 -6.52 -1.83 24.26
C LEU A 18 -7.86 -1.09 24.45
N GLN A 19 -8.24 -0.80 25.70
CA GLN A 19 -9.44 -0.03 25.97
C GLN A 19 -9.31 1.40 25.44
N GLN A 20 -8.17 2.05 25.62
CA GLN A 20 -7.89 3.39 25.07
C GLN A 20 -7.92 3.35 23.54
N ALA A 21 -7.25 2.40 22.89
CA ALA A 21 -7.23 2.24 21.43
C ALA A 21 -8.64 2.12 20.83
N LEU A 22 -9.58 1.58 21.57
CA LEU A 22 -10.98 1.40 21.16
C LEU A 22 -11.90 2.53 21.65
N THR A 23 -11.36 3.63 22.17
CA THR A 23 -12.13 4.77 22.71
C THR A 23 -12.00 5.97 21.80
N HIS A 24 -13.07 6.29 21.07
CA HIS A 24 -13.12 7.48 20.24
C HIS A 24 -13.31 8.77 21.08
N SER A 25 -12.77 9.89 20.62
CA SER A 25 -12.80 11.18 21.33
C SER A 25 -14.22 11.65 21.71
N SER A 26 -15.24 11.29 20.93
CA SER A 26 -16.63 11.61 21.27
C SER A 26 -17.10 10.96 22.57
N PHE A 27 -16.64 9.73 22.86
CA PHE A 27 -16.97 9.03 24.11
C PHE A 27 -16.17 9.61 25.28
N ALA A 28 -14.90 9.92 25.09
CA ALA A 28 -14.06 10.54 26.10
C ALA A 28 -14.65 11.88 26.57
N ARG A 29 -15.04 12.76 25.64
CA ARG A 29 -15.68 14.05 25.94
C ARG A 29 -17.04 13.90 26.65
N GLU A 30 -17.82 12.86 26.29
CA GLU A 30 -19.11 12.60 26.96
C GLU A 30 -18.87 12.18 28.42
N LEU A 31 -17.85 11.35 28.71
CA LEU A 31 -17.48 10.99 30.08
C LEU A 31 -16.97 12.20 30.88
N GLU A 32 -16.09 13.01 30.30
CA GLU A 32 -15.58 14.24 30.95
C GLU A 32 -16.74 15.19 31.34
N SER A 33 -17.71 15.36 30.45
CA SER A 33 -18.87 16.21 30.73
C SER A 33 -19.75 15.68 31.87
N GLN A 34 -19.77 14.35 32.10
CA GLN A 34 -20.53 13.73 33.18
C GLN A 34 -19.80 13.80 34.51
N THR A 35 -18.46 13.73 34.49
CA THR A 35 -17.61 13.73 35.71
C THR A 35 -17.21 15.13 36.16
N ALA A 36 -17.37 16.17 35.33
CA ALA A 36 -17.02 17.56 35.64
C ALA A 36 -17.72 18.12 36.87
N ASN A 37 -18.76 17.45 37.40
CA ASN A 37 -19.49 17.83 38.61
C ASN A 37 -19.07 17.03 39.88
N GLU A 38 -18.16 16.08 39.77
CA GLU A 38 -17.70 15.28 40.88
C GLU A 38 -16.33 15.78 41.37
N ALA A 39 -16.17 16.02 42.69
CA ALA A 39 -14.95 16.55 43.28
C ALA A 39 -13.73 15.60 43.17
N ASP A 40 -13.95 14.34 42.76
CA ASP A 40 -12.97 13.34 42.41
C ASP A 40 -12.91 13.13 40.89
N ALA A 41 -12.40 14.13 40.17
CA ALA A 41 -12.17 14.01 38.74
C ALA A 41 -11.17 12.86 38.46
N HIS A 42 -11.67 11.71 38.04
CA HIS A 42 -10.82 10.68 37.47
C HIS A 42 -10.02 11.30 36.30
N PRO A 43 -8.74 10.89 36.09
CA PRO A 43 -7.99 11.38 34.95
C PRO A 43 -8.82 11.20 33.68
N ALA A 44 -8.91 12.26 32.88
CA ALA A 44 -9.67 12.28 31.65
C ALA A 44 -9.51 10.96 30.89
N SER A 45 -10.62 10.36 30.50
CA SER A 45 -10.59 9.12 29.72
C SER A 45 -9.82 9.43 28.43
N GLN A 46 -8.62 8.89 28.32
CA GLN A 46 -7.80 9.09 27.14
C GLN A 46 -8.49 8.44 25.94
N ASP A 47 -8.62 9.21 24.88
CA ASP A 47 -9.08 8.71 23.57
C ASP A 47 -7.94 8.02 22.79
N ASN A 48 -8.24 7.59 21.57
CA ASN A 48 -7.31 6.85 20.74
C ASN A 48 -6.42 7.72 19.83
N GLU A 49 -6.60 9.05 19.78
CA GLU A 49 -5.91 9.91 18.81
C GLU A 49 -4.37 9.84 18.91
N GLN A 50 -3.82 9.79 20.14
CA GLN A 50 -2.37 9.64 20.32
C GLN A 50 -1.86 8.24 19.94
N LEU A 51 -2.67 7.21 20.19
CA LEU A 51 -2.32 5.83 19.82
C LEU A 51 -2.43 5.64 18.28
N GLU A 52 -3.43 6.23 17.64
CA GLU A 52 -3.55 6.29 16.18
C GLU A 52 -2.27 6.87 15.55
N PHE A 53 -1.85 8.07 16.00
CA PHE A 53 -0.62 8.70 15.53
C PHE A 53 0.61 7.79 15.64
N LEU A 54 0.77 7.10 16.77
CA LEU A 54 1.88 6.16 16.98
C LEU A 54 1.71 4.90 16.10
N GLY A 55 0.47 4.43 15.98
CA GLY A 55 0.14 3.22 15.22
C GLY A 55 0.40 3.36 13.72
N ASP A 56 0.04 4.50 13.12
CA ASP A 56 0.41 4.82 11.73
C ASP A 56 1.92 4.76 11.52
N ALA A 57 2.69 5.35 12.43
CA ALA A 57 4.16 5.31 12.34
C ALA A 57 4.72 3.87 12.43
N VAL A 58 4.22 3.05 13.36
CA VAL A 58 4.61 1.63 13.50
C VAL A 58 4.20 0.82 12.27
N LEU A 59 2.98 1.01 11.77
CA LEU A 59 2.47 0.37 10.56
C LEU A 59 3.34 0.73 9.36
N SER A 60 3.58 2.01 9.13
CA SER A 60 4.39 2.51 8.03
C SER A 60 5.84 1.98 8.08
N PHE A 61 6.42 1.88 9.28
CA PHE A 61 7.76 1.32 9.49
C PHE A 61 7.79 -0.17 9.10
N VAL A 62 6.89 -0.99 9.66
CA VAL A 62 6.85 -2.43 9.40
C VAL A 62 6.61 -2.73 7.93
N ILE A 63 5.63 -2.05 7.31
CA ILE A 63 5.37 -2.22 5.87
C ILE A 63 6.60 -1.82 5.04
N SER A 64 7.28 -0.73 5.38
CA SER A 64 8.50 -0.31 4.66
C SER A 64 9.62 -1.36 4.76
N GLN A 65 9.84 -1.91 5.95
CA GLN A 65 10.83 -2.97 6.19
C GLN A 65 10.53 -4.23 5.37
N GLU A 66 9.29 -4.68 5.38
CA GLU A 66 8.86 -5.87 4.66
C GLU A 66 8.96 -5.68 3.14
N LEU A 67 8.51 -4.54 2.63
CA LEU A 67 8.59 -4.25 1.19
C LEU A 67 10.04 -4.15 0.72
N PHE A 68 10.91 -3.51 1.49
CA PHE A 68 12.34 -3.41 1.18
C PHE A 68 13.00 -4.80 1.10
N ALA A 69 12.67 -5.69 2.05
CA ALA A 69 13.24 -7.04 2.07
C ALA A 69 12.69 -7.95 0.95
N ARG A 70 11.40 -7.81 0.60
CA ARG A 70 10.73 -8.71 -0.36
C ARG A 70 10.89 -8.30 -1.81
N PHE A 71 11.11 -7.00 -2.08
CA PHE A 71 11.20 -6.43 -3.42
C PHE A 71 12.51 -5.67 -3.64
N PRO A 72 13.67 -6.34 -3.54
CA PRO A 72 14.98 -5.69 -3.66
C PRO A 72 15.21 -5.08 -5.05
N GLU A 73 14.44 -5.50 -6.06
CA GLU A 73 14.49 -4.98 -7.42
C GLU A 73 13.67 -3.69 -7.61
N TYR A 74 12.85 -3.29 -6.62
CA TYR A 74 12.03 -2.09 -6.73
C TYR A 74 12.81 -0.85 -6.30
N GLY A 75 12.65 0.23 -7.08
CA GLY A 75 13.17 1.55 -6.69
C GLY A 75 12.34 2.17 -5.56
N GLU A 76 12.88 3.24 -4.97
CA GLU A 76 12.23 3.99 -3.88
C GLU A 76 10.80 4.42 -4.24
N GLY A 77 10.60 4.97 -5.46
CA GLY A 77 9.28 5.42 -5.91
C GLY A 77 8.25 4.29 -6.01
N GLU A 78 8.67 3.07 -6.38
CA GLU A 78 7.81 1.89 -6.44
C GLU A 78 7.42 1.41 -5.03
N LEU A 79 8.42 1.32 -4.14
CA LEU A 79 8.20 0.94 -2.75
C LEU A 79 7.29 1.93 -2.02
N SER A 80 7.49 3.25 -2.24
CA SER A 80 6.67 4.28 -1.64
C SER A 80 5.22 4.26 -2.14
N LYS A 81 4.99 4.02 -3.44
CA LYS A 81 3.63 3.85 -4.00
C LYS A 81 2.94 2.60 -3.45
N LEU A 82 3.67 1.48 -3.36
CA LEU A 82 3.13 0.23 -2.81
C LEU A 82 2.78 0.38 -1.33
N ARG A 83 3.66 0.99 -0.53
CA ARG A 83 3.36 1.33 0.86
C ARG A 83 2.12 2.20 0.97
N ALA A 84 2.07 3.34 0.26
CA ALA A 84 0.94 4.26 0.30
C ALA A 84 -0.38 3.59 -0.07
N HIS A 85 -0.37 2.61 -0.98
CA HIS A 85 -1.55 1.82 -1.29
C HIS A 85 -1.96 0.95 -0.10
N ILE A 86 -1.03 0.15 0.45
CA ILE A 86 -1.30 -0.81 1.53
C ILE A 86 -1.80 -0.11 2.79
N VAL A 87 -1.22 1.04 3.16
CA VAL A 87 -1.60 1.81 4.35
C VAL A 87 -2.72 2.81 4.09
N SER A 88 -3.36 2.78 2.92
CA SER A 88 -4.49 3.67 2.64
C SER A 88 -5.72 3.30 3.48
N GLU A 89 -6.50 4.31 3.87
CA GLU A 89 -7.77 4.13 4.59
C GLU A 89 -8.67 3.08 3.94
N ARG A 90 -8.73 3.08 2.60
CA ARG A 90 -9.51 2.12 1.83
C ARG A 90 -9.09 0.68 2.11
N GLU A 91 -7.79 0.40 2.07
CA GLU A 91 -7.28 -0.98 2.21
C GLU A 91 -7.28 -1.41 3.68
N LEU A 92 -6.93 -0.52 4.61
CA LEU A 92 -6.98 -0.77 6.06
C LEU A 92 -8.41 -1.02 6.58
N SER A 93 -9.42 -0.49 5.90
CA SER A 93 -10.82 -0.74 6.26
C SER A 93 -11.21 -2.22 6.18
N ARG A 94 -10.54 -3.02 5.33
CA ARG A 94 -10.82 -4.45 5.20
C ARG A 94 -10.45 -5.24 6.46
N PRO A 95 -9.19 -5.22 6.94
CA PRO A 95 -8.82 -5.90 8.18
C PRO A 95 -9.57 -5.35 9.38
N ALA A 96 -9.85 -4.04 9.46
CA ALA A 96 -10.64 -3.47 10.53
C ALA A 96 -12.07 -4.06 10.59
N ARG A 97 -12.70 -4.29 9.44
CA ARG A 97 -14.01 -4.96 9.37
C ARG A 97 -13.94 -6.45 9.65
N GLN A 98 -12.91 -7.16 9.14
CA GLN A 98 -12.73 -8.59 9.40
C GLN A 98 -12.48 -8.89 10.88
N LEU A 99 -11.80 -7.99 11.59
CA LEU A 99 -11.58 -8.05 13.03
C LEU A 99 -12.78 -7.55 13.84
N GLU A 100 -13.86 -7.12 13.16
CA GLU A 100 -15.06 -6.58 13.80
C GLU A 100 -14.76 -5.41 14.78
N ILE A 101 -13.74 -4.59 14.49
CA ILE A 101 -13.29 -3.48 15.36
C ILE A 101 -14.46 -2.59 15.78
N GLY A 102 -15.40 -2.31 14.86
CA GLY A 102 -16.59 -1.52 15.14
C GLY A 102 -17.44 -2.04 16.29
N SER A 103 -17.48 -3.36 16.52
CA SER A 103 -18.23 -3.97 17.63
C SER A 103 -17.63 -3.66 19.00
N TYR A 104 -16.34 -3.35 19.04
CA TYR A 104 -15.60 -3.03 20.26
C TYR A 104 -15.42 -1.52 20.49
N LEU A 105 -15.66 -0.69 19.46
CA LEU A 105 -15.52 0.77 19.56
C LEU A 105 -16.43 1.35 20.64
N ARG A 106 -15.87 2.24 21.44
CA ARG A 106 -16.59 3.08 22.40
C ARG A 106 -16.76 4.45 21.79
N VAL A 107 -17.99 4.77 21.40
CA VAL A 107 -18.35 6.04 20.76
C VAL A 107 -19.42 6.76 21.58
N GLY A 108 -19.43 8.08 21.57
CA GLY A 108 -20.46 8.86 22.24
C GLY A 108 -21.83 8.71 21.56
N ARG A 109 -22.91 9.02 22.26
CA ARG A 109 -24.31 8.85 21.81
C ARG A 109 -24.61 9.54 20.48
N GLY A 110 -24.00 10.69 20.25
CA GLY A 110 -24.14 11.46 18.98
C GLY A 110 -23.54 10.70 17.82
N GLU A 111 -22.33 10.19 18.00
CA GLU A 111 -21.59 9.42 17.00
C GLU A 111 -22.25 8.05 16.73
N GLU A 112 -22.74 7.38 17.78
CA GLU A 112 -23.51 6.15 17.67
C GLU A 112 -24.74 6.32 16.78
N LYS A 113 -25.55 7.38 17.01
CA LYS A 113 -26.75 7.70 16.22
C LYS A 113 -26.44 7.97 14.74
N SER A 114 -25.26 8.49 14.44
CA SER A 114 -24.80 8.74 13.05
C SER A 114 -24.16 7.52 12.39
N GLY A 115 -24.20 6.35 13.03
CA GLY A 115 -23.60 5.11 12.53
C GLY A 115 -22.10 5.06 12.65
N GLY A 116 -21.50 5.76 13.62
CA GLY A 116 -20.06 5.92 13.82
C GLY A 116 -19.28 4.63 13.82
N ARG A 117 -19.82 3.56 14.44
CA ARG A 117 -19.17 2.22 14.46
C ARG A 117 -18.94 1.60 13.09
N GLY A 118 -19.64 2.09 12.06
CA GLY A 118 -19.48 1.63 10.68
C GLY A 118 -18.67 2.58 9.80
N LYS A 119 -18.33 3.79 10.29
CA LYS A 119 -17.55 4.77 9.53
C LYS A 119 -16.14 4.26 9.29
N THR A 120 -15.71 4.33 8.05
CA THR A 120 -14.40 3.81 7.63
C THR A 120 -13.26 4.47 8.37
N THR A 121 -13.29 5.81 8.52
CA THR A 121 -12.27 6.57 9.27
C THR A 121 -12.14 6.07 10.70
N LEU A 122 -13.23 5.97 11.47
CA LEU A 122 -13.20 5.52 12.86
C LEU A 122 -12.69 4.08 13.02
N LEU A 123 -12.98 3.24 12.03
CA LEU A 123 -12.51 1.84 12.02
C LEU A 123 -11.00 1.77 11.77
N VAL A 124 -10.48 2.61 10.89
CA VAL A 124 -9.05 2.67 10.56
C VAL A 124 -8.26 3.30 11.69
N ASP A 125 -8.72 4.44 12.21
CA ASP A 125 -8.09 5.13 13.36
C ASP A 125 -7.96 4.18 14.57
N ALA A 126 -9.02 3.42 14.84
CA ALA A 126 -8.99 2.42 15.92
C ALA A 126 -8.08 1.23 15.61
N LEU A 127 -7.98 0.77 14.36
CA LEU A 127 -7.05 -0.28 13.96
C LEU A 127 -5.60 0.16 14.17
N GLU A 128 -5.25 1.37 13.76
CA GLU A 128 -3.93 1.96 13.98
C GLU A 128 -3.65 2.12 15.47
N ALA A 129 -4.62 2.61 16.25
CA ALA A 129 -4.49 2.68 17.69
C ALA A 129 -4.28 1.30 18.36
N VAL A 130 -4.92 0.24 17.87
CA VAL A 130 -4.70 -1.15 18.32
C VAL A 130 -3.28 -1.62 17.99
N ILE A 131 -2.74 -1.27 16.83
CA ILE A 131 -1.33 -1.55 16.48
C ILE A 131 -0.39 -0.87 17.47
N ALA A 132 -0.62 0.39 17.82
CA ALA A 132 0.16 1.09 18.83
C ALA A 132 0.03 0.42 20.21
N ALA A 133 -1.18 0.02 20.61
CA ALA A 133 -1.42 -0.68 21.88
C ALA A 133 -0.63 -2.00 21.95
N LEU A 134 -0.61 -2.79 20.88
CA LEU A 134 0.21 -4.00 20.75
C LEU A 134 1.70 -3.68 20.90
N TYR A 135 2.17 -2.68 20.18
CA TYR A 135 3.56 -2.25 20.22
C TYR A 135 3.98 -1.80 21.64
N LEU A 136 3.17 -0.99 22.29
CA LEU A 136 3.46 -0.50 23.65
C LEU A 136 3.41 -1.61 24.70
N ASP A 137 2.50 -2.58 24.56
CA ASP A 137 2.33 -3.67 25.52
C ASP A 137 3.39 -4.77 25.38
N ALA A 138 3.79 -5.10 24.15
CA ALA A 138 4.60 -6.29 23.86
C ALA A 138 5.82 -6.04 22.96
N GLY A 139 6.03 -4.82 22.50
CA GLY A 139 7.14 -4.47 21.61
C GLY A 139 6.83 -4.68 20.14
N ILE A 140 7.86 -4.56 19.30
CA ILE A 140 7.70 -4.52 17.84
C ILE A 140 7.29 -5.90 17.25
N GLU A 141 7.78 -7.00 17.81
CA GLU A 141 7.58 -8.33 17.23
C GLU A 141 6.09 -8.75 17.14
N PRO A 142 5.26 -8.63 18.21
CA PRO A 142 3.83 -8.92 18.09
C PRO A 142 3.10 -7.95 17.16
N ALA A 143 3.45 -6.67 17.14
CA ALA A 143 2.88 -5.69 16.21
C ALA A 143 3.26 -6.02 14.75
N HIS A 144 4.51 -6.38 14.50
CA HIS A 144 5.00 -6.83 13.20
C HIS A 144 4.23 -8.05 12.71
N HIS A 145 4.12 -9.10 13.55
CA HIS A 145 3.37 -10.32 13.21
C HIS A 145 1.92 -10.02 12.83
N PHE A 146 1.26 -9.19 13.62
CA PHE A 146 -0.11 -8.76 13.35
C PHE A 146 -0.24 -8.00 12.02
N ILE A 147 0.62 -7.01 11.78
CA ILE A 147 0.61 -6.20 10.54
C ILE A 147 0.85 -7.08 9.32
N VAL A 148 1.83 -7.98 9.38
CA VAL A 148 2.11 -8.89 8.27
C VAL A 148 0.93 -9.81 8.01
N GLN A 149 0.40 -10.46 9.03
CA GLN A 149 -0.68 -11.45 8.88
C GLN A 149 -2.01 -10.85 8.42
N TRP A 150 -2.39 -9.69 8.95
CA TRP A 150 -3.72 -9.13 8.73
C TRP A 150 -3.78 -8.05 7.65
N ILE A 151 -2.67 -7.39 7.36
CA ILE A 151 -2.64 -6.25 6.44
C ILE A 151 -1.80 -6.59 5.20
N LEU A 152 -0.51 -6.94 5.38
CA LEU A 152 0.42 -7.07 4.26
C LEU A 152 0.11 -8.30 3.39
N GLU A 153 0.09 -9.51 3.97
CA GLU A 153 -0.09 -10.75 3.20
C GLU A 153 -1.42 -10.81 2.43
N PRO A 154 -2.56 -10.47 3.05
CA PRO A 154 -3.83 -10.47 2.32
C PRO A 154 -3.83 -9.47 1.16
N GLU A 155 -3.24 -8.29 1.35
CA GLU A 155 -3.22 -7.27 0.30
C GLU A 155 -2.24 -7.61 -0.82
N LEU A 156 -1.04 -8.12 -0.52
CA LEU A 156 -0.12 -8.59 -1.56
C LEU A 156 -0.73 -9.71 -2.39
N LYS A 157 -1.41 -10.67 -1.74
CA LYS A 157 -2.12 -11.75 -2.44
C LYS A 157 -3.22 -11.20 -3.35
N HIS A 158 -4.04 -10.29 -2.84
CA HIS A 158 -5.10 -9.62 -3.62
C HIS A 158 -4.54 -8.90 -4.84
N LEU A 159 -3.44 -8.17 -4.68
CA LEU A 159 -2.78 -7.47 -5.77
C LEU A 159 -2.18 -8.43 -6.81
N GLN A 160 -1.61 -9.54 -6.38
CA GLN A 160 -1.09 -10.57 -7.30
C GLN A 160 -2.21 -11.21 -8.12
N GLU A 161 -3.36 -11.51 -7.51
CA GLU A 161 -4.54 -12.04 -8.21
C GLU A 161 -5.07 -11.06 -9.26
N LEU A 162 -5.16 -9.76 -8.94
CA LEU A 162 -5.57 -8.71 -9.87
C LEU A 162 -4.55 -8.50 -11.01
N GLY A 163 -3.27 -8.63 -10.71
CA GLY A 163 -2.17 -8.40 -11.66
C GLY A 163 -1.75 -9.62 -12.50
N GLY A 164 -2.47 -10.75 -12.41
CA GLY A 164 -2.08 -11.98 -13.12
C GLY A 164 -0.73 -12.52 -12.65
N GLY A 165 -0.44 -12.43 -11.35
CA GLY A 165 0.80 -12.89 -10.72
C GLY A 165 1.86 -11.80 -10.51
N ARG A 166 1.59 -10.55 -10.93
CA ARG A 166 2.44 -9.38 -10.70
C ARG A 166 1.69 -8.30 -9.92
N LEU A 167 2.41 -7.47 -9.14
CA LEU A 167 1.80 -6.39 -8.38
C LEU A 167 1.38 -5.24 -9.32
N PRO A 168 0.08 -4.89 -9.44
CA PRO A 168 -0.42 -3.92 -10.42
C PRO A 168 -0.24 -2.44 -10.00
N ILE A 169 0.55 -2.16 -8.97
CA ILE A 169 0.63 -0.84 -8.33
C ILE A 169 1.62 0.10 -9.02
N MET A 170 2.37 -0.38 -9.98
CA MET A 170 3.27 0.49 -10.73
C MET A 170 2.45 1.44 -11.61
N ASP A 171 2.68 2.74 -11.44
CA ASP A 171 2.37 3.70 -12.49
C ASP A 171 3.38 3.51 -13.63
N TYR A 172 3.11 2.49 -14.44
CA TYR A 172 3.99 2.13 -15.55
C TYR A 172 4.22 3.27 -16.54
N LYS A 173 3.28 4.23 -16.62
CA LYS A 173 3.46 5.42 -17.46
C LYS A 173 4.56 6.31 -16.92
N SER A 174 4.56 6.59 -15.62
CA SER A 174 5.62 7.38 -14.96
C SER A 174 6.95 6.62 -14.98
N ALA A 175 6.95 5.34 -14.61
CA ALA A 175 8.16 4.51 -14.62
C ALA A 175 8.78 4.40 -16.02
N LEU A 176 7.94 4.25 -17.07
CA LEU A 176 8.38 4.22 -18.46
C LEU A 176 8.96 5.57 -18.89
N GLN A 177 8.35 6.68 -18.47
CA GLN A 177 8.83 8.02 -18.77
C GLN A 177 10.20 8.28 -18.12
N GLU A 178 10.38 7.91 -16.85
CA GLU A 178 11.65 8.03 -16.12
C GLU A 178 12.73 7.16 -16.77
N SER A 179 12.42 5.90 -17.09
CA SER A 179 13.35 4.99 -17.77
C SER A 179 13.71 5.49 -19.16
N ALA A 180 12.76 5.95 -19.95
CA ALA A 180 13.02 6.52 -21.27
C ALA A 180 13.95 7.75 -21.16
N HIS A 181 13.70 8.62 -20.19
CA HIS A 181 14.54 9.80 -19.92
C HIS A 181 15.96 9.41 -19.53
N ALA A 182 16.13 8.45 -18.60
CA ALA A 182 17.44 7.95 -18.18
C ALA A 182 18.27 7.38 -19.34
N HIS A 183 17.62 6.84 -20.39
CA HIS A 183 18.25 6.31 -21.61
C HIS A 183 18.37 7.33 -22.74
N GLY A 184 18.11 8.61 -22.48
CA GLY A 184 18.15 9.68 -23.47
C GLY A 184 17.10 9.50 -24.61
N ARG A 185 16.04 8.72 -24.37
CA ARG A 185 14.95 8.52 -25.32
C ARG A 185 13.92 9.64 -25.20
N PRO A 186 13.21 9.99 -26.31
CA PRO A 186 12.08 10.91 -26.23
C PRO A 186 10.97 10.39 -25.33
N GLN A 187 10.12 11.31 -24.83
CA GLN A 187 8.97 10.93 -24.03
C GLN A 187 8.05 9.93 -24.74
N PRO A 188 7.57 8.89 -24.03
CA PRO A 188 6.61 7.93 -24.57
C PRO A 188 5.34 8.62 -25.06
N ARG A 189 4.85 8.25 -26.27
CA ARG A 189 3.61 8.78 -26.83
C ARG A 189 2.55 7.69 -26.87
N TYR A 190 1.35 8.00 -26.38
CA TYR A 190 0.23 7.07 -26.33
C TYR A 190 -0.83 7.46 -27.35
N SER A 191 -1.39 6.45 -28.05
CA SER A 191 -2.50 6.62 -28.98
C SER A 191 -3.52 5.50 -28.82
N VAL A 192 -4.80 5.86 -28.76
CA VAL A 192 -5.89 4.88 -28.83
C VAL A 192 -6.05 4.48 -30.28
N VAL A 193 -5.77 3.22 -30.60
CA VAL A 193 -5.84 2.71 -31.99
C VAL A 193 -7.13 1.96 -32.28
N HIS A 194 -7.81 1.46 -31.25
CA HIS A 194 -9.07 0.77 -31.41
C HIS A 194 -9.97 0.95 -30.20
N GLU A 195 -11.29 1.10 -30.42
CA GLU A 195 -12.31 1.17 -29.40
C GLU A 195 -13.48 0.29 -29.84
N GLN A 196 -13.83 -0.73 -29.03
CA GLN A 196 -14.83 -1.73 -29.38
C GLN A 196 -15.78 -2.01 -28.20
N GLY A 197 -17.02 -2.34 -28.52
CA GLY A 197 -18.04 -2.77 -27.55
C GLY A 197 -19.03 -1.68 -27.14
N PRO A 198 -20.14 -2.07 -26.46
CA PRO A 198 -21.15 -1.13 -25.98
C PRO A 198 -20.62 -0.28 -24.83
N GLU A 199 -21.25 0.88 -24.56
CA GLU A 199 -20.76 1.89 -23.59
C GLU A 199 -20.41 1.32 -22.20
N HIS A 200 -21.14 0.33 -21.72
CA HIS A 200 -20.94 -0.30 -20.41
C HIS A 200 -19.90 -1.44 -20.41
N ARG A 201 -19.33 -1.80 -21.59
CA ARG A 201 -18.31 -2.85 -21.78
C ARG A 201 -17.33 -2.48 -22.90
N LYS A 202 -16.89 -1.21 -22.92
CA LYS A 202 -15.89 -0.78 -23.92
C LYS A 202 -14.54 -1.45 -23.66
N LEU A 203 -13.93 -1.90 -24.73
CA LEU A 203 -12.54 -2.36 -24.77
C LEU A 203 -11.73 -1.34 -25.58
N PHE A 204 -10.66 -0.85 -24.99
CA PHE A 204 -9.75 0.11 -25.61
C PHE A 204 -8.44 -0.58 -25.92
N THR A 205 -7.95 -0.41 -27.14
CA THR A 205 -6.60 -0.82 -27.53
C THR A 205 -5.73 0.43 -27.64
N VAL A 206 -4.64 0.45 -26.89
CA VAL A 206 -3.68 1.56 -26.85
C VAL A 206 -2.33 1.10 -27.32
N GLU A 207 -1.69 1.93 -28.13
CA GLU A 207 -0.28 1.82 -28.48
C GLU A 207 0.53 2.85 -27.70
N VAL A 208 1.71 2.42 -27.21
CA VAL A 208 2.76 3.31 -26.73
C VAL A 208 3.94 3.25 -27.70
N HIS A 209 4.35 4.42 -28.17
CA HIS A 209 5.49 4.61 -29.06
C HIS A 209 6.71 5.09 -28.27
N ILE A 210 7.78 4.33 -28.32
CA ILE A 210 9.08 4.66 -27.72
C ILE A 210 10.02 5.08 -28.84
N GLY A 211 10.50 6.33 -28.77
CA GLY A 211 11.47 6.84 -29.76
C GLY A 211 12.81 6.13 -29.66
N GLY A 212 13.53 6.06 -30.76
CA GLY A 212 14.91 5.55 -30.82
C GLY A 212 15.93 6.57 -30.34
N THR A 213 17.15 6.09 -30.06
CA THR A 213 18.36 6.88 -29.86
C THR A 213 19.44 6.43 -30.83
N ASN A 214 20.58 7.15 -30.88
CA ASN A 214 21.74 6.73 -31.69
C ASN A 214 22.25 5.37 -31.19
N GLY A 215 21.95 4.31 -31.94
CA GLY A 215 22.34 2.93 -31.62
C GLY A 215 21.20 1.99 -31.20
N ASN A 216 20.07 2.52 -30.73
CA ASN A 216 18.90 1.70 -30.36
C ASN A 216 17.65 2.15 -31.10
N PRO A 217 17.03 1.29 -31.94
CA PRO A 217 15.81 1.65 -32.66
C PRO A 217 14.63 1.89 -31.72
N GLY A 218 13.67 2.70 -32.15
CA GLY A 218 12.40 2.87 -31.48
C GLY A 218 11.54 1.61 -31.61
N PHE A 219 10.53 1.47 -30.76
CA PHE A 219 9.59 0.37 -30.82
C PHE A 219 8.20 0.79 -30.35
N ILE A 220 7.23 -0.08 -30.61
CA ILE A 220 5.82 0.11 -30.24
C ILE A 220 5.39 -1.09 -29.39
N CYS A 221 4.67 -0.83 -28.31
CA CYS A 221 3.94 -1.84 -27.56
C CYS A 221 2.44 -1.53 -27.60
N ARG A 222 1.61 -2.59 -27.62
CA ARG A 222 0.15 -2.48 -27.72
C ARG A 222 -0.50 -3.30 -26.62
N ALA A 223 -1.52 -2.74 -25.94
CA ALA A 223 -2.28 -3.46 -24.95
C ALA A 223 -3.76 -3.07 -24.95
N GLU A 224 -4.58 -3.95 -24.37
CA GLU A 224 -6.02 -3.77 -24.24
C GLU A 224 -6.44 -3.60 -22.78
N GLY A 225 -7.51 -2.80 -22.56
CA GLY A 225 -8.06 -2.55 -21.23
C GLY A 225 -9.50 -2.10 -21.27
N ASN A 226 -10.22 -2.29 -20.18
CA ASN A 226 -11.63 -1.90 -20.01
C ASN A 226 -11.82 -0.38 -19.83
N SER A 227 -10.73 0.38 -19.81
CA SER A 227 -10.70 1.84 -19.87
C SER A 227 -9.41 2.29 -20.57
N LYS A 228 -9.41 3.51 -21.12
CA LYS A 228 -8.22 4.11 -21.73
C LYS A 228 -7.02 4.06 -20.78
N LYS A 229 -7.24 4.47 -19.52
CA LYS A 229 -6.20 4.45 -18.48
C LYS A 229 -5.64 3.04 -18.23
N SER A 230 -6.50 2.02 -18.16
CA SER A 230 -6.06 0.62 -17.99
C SER A 230 -5.25 0.11 -19.18
N ALA A 231 -5.69 0.42 -20.40
CA ALA A 231 -4.97 0.04 -21.62
C ALA A 231 -3.61 0.75 -21.72
N GLU A 232 -3.56 2.05 -21.40
CA GLU A 232 -2.31 2.83 -21.37
C GLU A 232 -1.31 2.26 -20.35
N GLN A 233 -1.75 1.91 -19.14
CA GLN A 233 -0.89 1.33 -18.09
C GLN A 233 -0.31 -0.02 -18.53
N LYS A 234 -1.13 -0.88 -19.14
CA LYS A 234 -0.67 -2.18 -19.67
C LYS A 234 0.31 -2.03 -20.84
N ALA A 235 0.06 -1.08 -21.76
CA ALA A 235 0.98 -0.80 -22.85
C ALA A 235 2.31 -0.24 -22.32
N ALA A 236 2.24 0.65 -21.33
CA ALA A 236 3.42 1.18 -20.63
C ALA A 236 4.21 0.08 -19.93
N GLN A 237 3.53 -0.86 -19.28
CA GLN A 237 4.16 -2.01 -18.63
C GLN A 237 4.99 -2.84 -19.62
N GLN A 238 4.39 -3.23 -20.75
CA GLN A 238 5.11 -4.00 -21.76
C GLN A 238 6.33 -3.27 -22.31
N ALA A 239 6.20 -1.95 -22.54
CA ALA A 239 7.30 -1.14 -23.02
C ALA A 239 8.41 -0.99 -21.99
N PHE A 240 8.07 -0.82 -20.70
CA PHE A 240 9.02 -0.72 -19.61
C PHE A 240 9.80 -2.03 -19.40
N GLU A 241 9.12 -3.17 -19.44
CA GLU A 241 9.76 -4.49 -19.34
C GLU A 241 10.75 -4.71 -20.51
N ARG A 242 10.38 -4.29 -21.71
CA ARG A 242 11.27 -4.37 -22.87
C ARG A 242 12.51 -3.51 -22.72
N LEU A 243 12.39 -2.26 -22.21
CA LEU A 243 13.54 -1.41 -21.91
C LEU A 243 14.47 -2.06 -20.88
N LYS A 244 13.94 -2.62 -19.79
CA LYS A 244 14.74 -3.34 -18.79
C LYS A 244 15.48 -4.56 -19.37
N LEU A 245 14.94 -5.24 -20.35
CA LEU A 245 15.61 -6.35 -21.03
C LEU A 245 16.76 -5.85 -21.92
N GLU A 246 16.57 -4.73 -22.62
CA GLU A 246 17.62 -4.09 -23.41
C GLU A 246 18.81 -3.66 -22.54
N GLU A 247 18.56 -3.13 -21.32
CA GLU A 247 19.58 -2.80 -20.33
C GLU A 247 20.43 -4.02 -19.93
N ARG A 248 19.78 -5.13 -19.60
CA ARG A 248 20.47 -6.36 -19.18
C ARG A 248 21.29 -6.97 -20.30
N GLY A 249 20.82 -6.91 -21.54
CA GLY A 249 21.56 -7.36 -22.72
C GLY A 249 22.80 -6.53 -22.99
N SER A 250 22.70 -5.21 -22.89
CA SER A 250 23.83 -4.29 -23.06
C SER A 250 24.89 -4.41 -21.98
N ALA A 251 24.52 -4.69 -20.73
CA ALA A 251 25.45 -4.90 -19.62
C ALA A 251 26.19 -6.24 -19.73
N ALA A 252 25.57 -7.27 -20.31
CA ALA A 252 26.18 -8.57 -20.53
C ALA A 252 27.26 -8.54 -21.66
N ASP A 253 26.99 -7.78 -22.73
CA ASP A 253 27.96 -7.61 -23.84
C ASP A 253 29.17 -6.76 -23.44
N ALA A 254 29.00 -5.79 -22.53
CA ALA A 254 30.09 -4.97 -22.02
C ALA A 254 31.05 -5.70 -21.05
N SER A 255 30.67 -6.86 -20.54
CA SER A 255 31.45 -7.67 -19.60
C SER A 255 32.24 -8.82 -20.23
N SER A 256 32.20 -9.00 -21.56
CA SER A 256 33.01 -10.03 -22.26
C SER A 256 34.45 -9.51 -22.48
N PRO A 257 35.47 -10.10 -21.86
CA PRO A 257 36.85 -9.70 -22.11
C PRO A 257 37.25 -10.08 -23.54
N SER A 258 37.72 -9.09 -24.28
CA SER A 258 38.39 -9.26 -25.57
C SER A 258 39.59 -10.20 -25.39
N ALA A 259 39.50 -11.38 -25.96
CA ALA A 259 40.66 -12.27 -26.08
C ALA A 259 41.66 -11.67 -27.03
N GLU A 260 42.71 -11.03 -26.47
CA GLU A 260 43.87 -10.64 -27.21
C GLU A 260 44.62 -11.88 -27.70
N SER A 261 44.61 -12.04 -29.01
CA SER A 261 45.46 -12.97 -29.73
C SER A 261 46.88 -12.40 -29.76
N SER A 262 47.73 -12.81 -28.85
CA SER A 262 49.20 -12.67 -29.02
C SER A 262 49.74 -13.82 -29.82
N SER A 263 49.85 -13.64 -31.12
CA SER A 263 50.73 -14.39 -31.99
C SER A 263 52.11 -13.78 -31.92
N HIS A 264 53.06 -14.50 -31.30
CA HIS A 264 54.49 -14.19 -31.51
C HIS A 264 55.06 -15.31 -32.37
N ALA A 265 55.61 -14.86 -33.51
CA ALA A 265 56.59 -15.57 -34.31
C ALA A 265 57.95 -15.62 -33.59
#